data_9ff447a0658d4f8851099298e48b8500
#
_entry.id   9ff447a0658d4f8851099298e48b8500
#
_cell.length_a   1.000
_cell.length_b   1.000
_cell.length_c   1.000
_cell.angle_alpha   90.00
_cell.angle_beta   90.00
_cell.angle_gamma   90.00
#
_symmetry.space_group_name_H-M   'P 1'
#
loop_
_entity.id
_entity.type
_entity.pdbx_description
1 polymer ?
#
loop_
_entity_poly.entity_id
_entity_poly.type
_entity_poly.pdbx_seq_one_letter_code
_entity_poly.pdbx_strand_id
1 'polypeptide(L)' 'NEEKARMILEGTSLIYADSLVEGAEKAIALVRERQQ' A
#
# COMPACT_ATOMS: atom_id res chain seq x y z
N ASN A 1 -16.41 11.71 17.96
CA ASN A 1 -16.97 12.18 16.72
C ASN A 1 -16.73 11.18 15.60
N GLU A 2 -17.81 10.60 15.09
CA GLU A 2 -17.73 9.51 14.12
C GLU A 2 -17.14 9.96 12.78
N GLU A 3 -17.47 11.18 12.38
CA GLU A 3 -16.98 11.68 11.10
C GLU A 3 -15.47 11.83 11.10
N LYS A 4 -14.93 12.38 12.17
CA LYS A 4 -13.50 12.55 12.28
C LYS A 4 -12.78 11.21 12.30
N ALA A 5 -13.33 10.25 13.05
CA ALA A 5 -12.73 8.92 13.12
C ALA A 5 -12.73 8.26 11.74
N ARG A 6 -13.82 8.44 10.99
CA ARG A 6 -13.92 7.85 9.67
C ARG A 6 -12.89 8.45 8.72
N MET A 7 -12.70 9.77 8.77
CA MET A 7 -11.73 10.43 7.92
C MET A 7 -10.32 9.96 8.21
N ILE A 8 -10.00 9.82 9.49
CA ILE A 8 -8.67 9.34 9.88
C ILE A 8 -8.47 7.91 9.40
N LEU A 9 -9.49 7.08 9.55
CA LEU A 9 -9.41 5.69 9.11
C LEU A 9 -9.21 5.60 7.61
N GLU A 10 -9.96 6.40 6.86
CA GLU A 10 -9.86 6.38 5.41
C GLU A 10 -8.47 6.82 4.96
N GLY A 11 -7.95 7.88 5.56
CA GLY A 11 -6.63 8.36 5.22
C GLY A 11 -5.56 7.34 5.52
N THR A 12 -5.65 6.71 6.68
CA THR A 12 -4.69 5.69 7.07
C THR A 12 -4.77 4.46 6.16
N SER A 13 -5.99 4.08 5.79
CA SER A 13 -6.17 2.93 4.91
C SER A 13 -5.59 3.19 3.52
N LEU A 14 -5.75 4.42 3.03
CA LEU A 14 -5.19 4.77 1.72
C LEU A 14 -3.67 4.71 1.74
N ILE A 15 -3.06 5.24 2.79
CA ILE A 15 -1.60 5.19 2.91
C ILE A 15 -1.13 3.75 3.00
N TYR A 16 -1.85 2.94 3.75
CA TYR A 16 -1.51 1.54 3.92
C TYR A 16 -1.58 0.79 2.59
N ALA A 17 -2.65 1.02 1.84
CA ALA A 17 -2.82 0.37 0.55
C ALA A 17 -1.73 0.79 -0.43
N ASP A 18 -1.35 2.06 -0.39
CA ASP A 18 -0.28 2.58 -1.24
C ASP A 18 1.04 1.87 -0.94
N SER A 19 1.36 1.71 0.33
CA SER A 19 2.57 1.02 0.75
C SER A 19 2.56 -0.43 0.31
N LEU A 20 1.41 -1.08 0.41
CA LEU A 20 1.27 -2.47 0.00
C LEU A 20 1.53 -2.63 -1.50
N VAL A 21 0.95 -1.74 -2.30
CA VAL A 21 1.13 -1.79 -3.75
C VAL A 21 2.60 -1.58 -4.10
N GLU A 22 3.24 -0.62 -3.46
CA GLU A 22 4.66 -0.37 -3.71
C GLU A 22 5.50 -1.59 -3.36
N GLY A 23 5.22 -2.23 -2.24
CA GLY A 23 5.94 -3.42 -1.84
C GLY A 23 5.75 -4.56 -2.83
N ALA A 24 4.53 -4.74 -3.30
CA ALA A 24 4.24 -5.77 -4.27
C ALA A 24 4.96 -5.52 -5.59
N GLU A 25 4.99 -4.26 -6.02
CA GLU A 25 5.68 -3.91 -7.25
C GLU A 25 7.17 -4.19 -7.16
N LYS A 26 7.77 -3.87 -6.02
CA LYS A 26 9.19 -4.14 -5.81
C LYS A 26 9.46 -5.63 -5.81
N ALA A 27 8.60 -6.41 -5.20
CA ALA A 27 8.77 -7.86 -5.17
C ALA A 27 8.70 -8.44 -6.57
N ILE A 28 7.76 -7.95 -7.38
CA ILE A 28 7.64 -8.42 -8.76
C ILE A 28 8.89 -8.07 -9.56
N ALA A 29 9.40 -6.86 -9.36
CA ALA A 29 10.61 -6.45 -10.07
C ALA A 29 11.79 -7.35 -9.72
N LEU A 30 11.92 -7.71 -8.46
CA LEU A 30 13.00 -8.59 -8.02
C LEU A 30 12.89 -9.97 -8.65
N VAL A 31 11.67 -10.50 -8.71
CA VAL A 31 11.46 -11.81 -9.32
C VAL A 31 11.81 -11.77 -10.80
N ARG A 32 11.42 -10.69 -11.48
CA ARG A 32 11.74 -10.55 -12.90
C ARG A 32 13.23 -10.51 -13.15
N GLU A 33 13.97 -9.83 -12.28
CA GLU A 33 15.42 -9.78 -12.41
C GLU A 33 16.03 -11.17 -12.27
N ARG A 34 15.48 -11.97 -11.39
CA ARG A 34 16.01 -13.32 -11.16
C ARG A 34 15.73 -14.26 -12.30
N GLN A 35 14.67 -13.99 -13.06
CA GLN A 35 14.28 -14.89 -14.14
C GLN A 35 15.10 -14.67 -15.41
N GLN A 36 15.90 -13.66 -15.43
CA GLN A 36 16.80 -13.45 -16.55
C GLN A 36 18.03 -14.38 -16.43
#